data_a93b45f222fe39a79141797c2f5058a1
#
_entry.id   a93b45f222fe39a79141797c2f5058a1
#
_cell.length_a   1.000
_cell.length_b   1.000
_cell.length_c   1.000
_cell.angle_alpha   90.00
_cell.angle_beta   90.00
_cell.angle_gamma   90.00
#
_symmetry.space_group_name_H-M   'P 1'
#
loop_
_entity.id
_entity.type
_entity.pdbx_description
1 polymer ?
#
loop_
_entity_poly.entity_id
_entity_poly.type
_entity_poly.pdbx_seq_one_letter_code
_entity_poly.pdbx_strand_id
1 'polypeptide(L)'
;EVTPENFTRVANARTFGFFKDVEYLHSHGLARGGSLESVVVLDDNGVMNPEGLRYKDEFVRHKVLDFIGDMAMLGMPIQGQFEICCSGHQLNNAFLRKAESERALQLIDLSLEEAQNRKTREKRPAYEGSLALA
;
A
#
# COMPACT_ATOMS: atom_id res chain seq x y z
N GLU A 1 1.02 4.79 -9.45
CA GLU A 1 1.53 5.72 -8.44
C GLU A 1 0.45 5.94 -7.37
N VAL A 2 0.83 5.88 -6.08
CA VAL A 2 -0.06 6.22 -4.97
C VAL A 2 0.38 7.57 -4.41
N THR A 3 -0.53 8.53 -4.43
CA THR A 3 -0.33 9.89 -3.93
C THR A 3 -1.44 10.22 -2.94
N PRO A 4 -1.31 11.27 -2.11
CA PRO A 4 -2.39 11.71 -1.22
C PRO A 4 -3.73 11.91 -1.96
N GLU A 5 -3.70 12.43 -3.19
CA GLU A 5 -4.89 12.74 -3.98
C GLU A 5 -5.62 11.48 -4.47
N ASN A 6 -4.88 10.38 -4.70
CA ASN A 6 -5.46 9.14 -5.20
C ASN A 6 -5.50 8.00 -4.16
N PHE A 7 -5.09 8.27 -2.92
CA PHE A 7 -5.06 7.29 -1.83
C PHE A 7 -6.41 6.60 -1.60
N THR A 8 -7.52 7.29 -1.86
CA THR A 8 -8.86 6.72 -1.76
C THR A 8 -9.08 5.49 -2.66
N ARG A 9 -8.27 5.33 -3.70
CA ARG A 9 -8.32 4.13 -4.57
C ARG A 9 -7.92 2.85 -3.84
N VAL A 10 -7.15 2.93 -2.76
CA VAL A 10 -6.71 1.79 -1.96
C VAL A 10 -7.29 1.79 -0.54
N ALA A 11 -7.61 2.95 0.01
CA ALA A 11 -8.05 3.11 1.41
C ALA A 11 -9.30 2.31 1.77
N ASN A 12 -10.19 2.07 0.81
CA ASN A 12 -11.43 1.32 1.01
C ASN A 12 -11.30 -0.18 0.76
N ALA A 13 -10.12 -0.69 0.44
CA ALA A 13 -9.92 -2.11 0.24
C ALA A 13 -9.91 -2.84 1.58
N ARG A 14 -10.79 -3.83 1.72
CA ARG A 14 -10.90 -4.64 2.93
C ARG A 14 -9.76 -5.64 3.03
N THR A 15 -9.38 -5.96 4.27
CA THR A 15 -8.57 -7.15 4.55
C THR A 15 -9.32 -8.41 4.16
N PHE A 16 -8.61 -9.51 4.02
CA PHE A 16 -9.21 -10.78 3.62
C PHE A 16 -8.62 -11.95 4.41
N GLY A 17 -9.39 -13.02 4.51
CA GLY A 17 -8.98 -14.24 5.17
C GLY A 17 -9.83 -15.43 4.74
N PHE A 18 -9.36 -16.63 5.08
CA PHE A 18 -10.09 -17.85 4.79
C PHE A 18 -11.02 -18.22 5.93
N PHE A 19 -12.22 -18.65 5.59
CA PHE A 19 -13.22 -19.04 6.60
C PHE A 19 -12.71 -20.14 7.55
N LYS A 20 -11.95 -21.10 7.02
CA LYS A 20 -11.34 -22.17 7.81
C LYS A 20 -10.39 -21.67 8.91
N ASP A 21 -9.84 -20.46 8.76
CA ASP A 21 -8.92 -19.88 9.74
C ASP A 21 -9.67 -19.05 10.80
N VAL A 22 -10.95 -18.74 10.57
CA VAL A 22 -11.74 -17.88 11.47
C VAL A 22 -11.91 -18.50 12.86
N GLU A 23 -12.23 -19.81 12.93
CA GLU A 23 -12.37 -20.51 14.21
C GLU A 23 -11.05 -20.54 14.97
N TYR A 24 -9.96 -20.81 14.27
CA TYR A 24 -8.62 -20.77 14.84
C TYR A 24 -8.29 -19.39 15.39
N LEU A 25 -8.51 -18.32 14.60
CA LEU A 25 -8.24 -16.94 15.01
C LEU A 25 -9.09 -16.56 16.24
N HIS A 26 -10.39 -16.90 16.24
CA HIS A 26 -11.28 -16.62 17.37
C HIS A 26 -10.85 -17.36 18.64
N SER A 27 -10.44 -18.62 18.54
CA SER A 27 -9.97 -19.42 19.70
C SER A 27 -8.72 -18.82 20.33
N HIS A 28 -7.90 -18.09 19.53
CA HIS A 28 -6.70 -17.37 19.99
C HIS A 28 -6.98 -15.91 20.33
N GLY A 29 -8.24 -15.49 20.38
CA GLY A 29 -8.63 -14.11 20.72
C GLY A 29 -8.33 -13.07 19.63
N LEU A 30 -8.05 -13.53 18.42
CA LEU A 30 -7.79 -12.70 17.24
C LEU A 30 -9.07 -12.48 16.44
N ALA A 31 -9.05 -11.55 15.49
CA ALA A 31 -10.16 -11.22 14.58
C ALA A 31 -11.51 -10.89 15.27
N ARG A 32 -11.51 -10.47 16.54
CA ARG A 32 -12.72 -10.19 17.34
C ARG A 32 -13.59 -9.06 16.77
N GLY A 33 -13.02 -8.15 15.99
CA GLY A 33 -13.74 -7.05 15.34
C GLY A 33 -14.07 -7.33 13.88
N GLY A 34 -13.75 -8.54 13.37
CA GLY A 34 -14.04 -8.92 12.00
C GLY A 34 -15.53 -9.08 11.74
N SER A 35 -16.04 -8.39 10.74
CA SER A 35 -17.38 -8.59 10.19
C SER A 35 -17.29 -8.70 8.68
N LEU A 36 -18.31 -9.24 8.01
CA LEU A 36 -18.36 -9.28 6.55
C LEU A 36 -18.30 -7.88 5.91
N GLU A 37 -18.65 -6.83 6.67
CA GLU A 37 -18.51 -5.43 6.20
C GLU A 37 -17.05 -4.97 6.16
N SER A 38 -16.21 -5.46 7.08
CA SER A 38 -14.82 -5.03 7.26
C SER A 38 -13.79 -6.02 6.70
N VAL A 39 -14.18 -7.25 6.42
CA VAL A 39 -13.31 -8.35 5.96
C VAL A 39 -13.90 -9.04 4.75
N VAL A 40 -13.10 -9.35 3.75
CA VAL A 40 -13.48 -10.28 2.69
C VAL A 40 -13.17 -11.70 3.15
N VAL A 41 -14.18 -12.52 3.29
CA VAL A 41 -14.06 -13.93 3.71
C VAL A 41 -14.12 -14.84 2.49
N LEU A 42 -13.18 -15.78 2.42
CA LEU A 42 -13.06 -16.75 1.34
C LEU A 42 -13.30 -18.17 1.87
N ASP A 43 -14.02 -18.95 1.10
CA ASP A 43 -14.10 -20.40 1.24
C ASP A 43 -13.54 -21.11 -0.01
N ASP A 44 -13.73 -22.42 -0.09
CA ASP A 44 -13.28 -23.22 -1.24
C ASP A 44 -14.04 -22.89 -2.55
N ASN A 45 -15.17 -22.20 -2.47
CA ASN A 45 -16.01 -21.79 -3.60
C ASN A 45 -15.76 -20.33 -4.02
N GLY A 46 -15.08 -19.54 -3.19
CA GLY A 46 -14.75 -18.15 -3.46
C GLY A 46 -15.11 -17.16 -2.36
N VAL A 47 -15.54 -15.98 -2.76
CA VAL A 47 -15.91 -14.89 -1.83
C VAL A 47 -17.28 -15.15 -1.22
N MET A 48 -17.33 -15.21 0.11
CA MET A 48 -18.56 -15.46 0.87
C MET A 48 -19.41 -14.19 1.12
N ASN A 49 -18.82 -13.02 0.96
CA ASN A 49 -19.51 -11.75 1.17
C ASN A 49 -20.65 -11.60 0.16
N PRO A 50 -21.90 -11.36 0.60
CA PRO A 50 -23.05 -11.26 -0.31
C PRO A 50 -22.91 -10.14 -1.35
N GLU A 51 -22.28 -9.04 -0.97
CA GLU A 51 -22.01 -7.89 -1.83
C GLU A 51 -20.80 -8.11 -2.78
N GLY A 52 -20.05 -9.21 -2.61
CA GLY A 52 -18.85 -9.49 -3.35
C GLY A 52 -17.69 -8.57 -2.99
N LEU A 53 -16.81 -8.36 -3.95
CA LEU A 53 -15.66 -7.46 -3.84
C LEU A 53 -16.06 -6.01 -4.18
N ARG A 54 -15.49 -5.03 -3.45
CA ARG A 54 -15.60 -3.60 -3.76
C ARG A 54 -14.86 -3.22 -5.04
N TYR A 55 -13.77 -3.94 -5.34
CA TYR A 55 -12.94 -3.77 -6.54
C TYR A 55 -12.57 -5.15 -7.07
N LYS A 56 -12.44 -5.31 -8.38
CA LYS A 56 -11.97 -6.58 -8.99
C LYS A 56 -10.61 -7.03 -8.46
N ASP A 57 -9.78 -6.07 -8.08
CA ASP A 57 -8.43 -6.21 -7.56
C ASP A 57 -8.31 -5.83 -6.07
N GLU A 58 -9.40 -6.02 -5.28
CA GLU A 58 -9.47 -5.57 -3.88
C GLU A 58 -8.34 -6.16 -3.03
N PHE A 59 -7.99 -7.44 -3.23
CA PHE A 59 -6.90 -8.09 -2.50
C PHE A 59 -5.54 -7.41 -2.74
N VAL A 60 -5.25 -7.06 -4.00
CA VAL A 60 -4.02 -6.35 -4.34
C VAL A 60 -4.02 -4.95 -3.77
N ARG A 61 -5.14 -4.23 -3.84
CA ARG A 61 -5.28 -2.90 -3.23
C ARG A 61 -5.07 -2.93 -1.73
N HIS A 62 -5.60 -3.96 -1.05
CA HIS A 62 -5.35 -4.11 0.39
C HIS A 62 -3.87 -4.36 0.68
N LYS A 63 -3.18 -5.17 -0.13
CA LYS A 63 -1.74 -5.38 0.02
C LYS A 63 -0.91 -4.11 -0.20
N VAL A 64 -1.35 -3.23 -1.10
CA VAL A 64 -0.76 -1.89 -1.26
C VAL A 64 -0.98 -1.05 0.00
N LEU A 65 -2.20 -1.09 0.57
CA LEU A 65 -2.53 -0.37 1.80
C LEU A 65 -1.70 -0.87 2.99
N ASP A 66 -1.57 -2.20 3.16
CA ASP A 66 -0.69 -2.82 4.16
C ASP A 66 0.75 -2.32 4.03
N PHE A 67 1.28 -2.33 2.80
CA PHE A 67 2.65 -1.88 2.55
C PHE A 67 2.84 -0.41 2.92
N ILE A 68 1.91 0.47 2.52
CA ILE A 68 1.96 1.90 2.87
C ILE A 68 1.95 2.07 4.40
N GLY A 69 1.07 1.34 5.10
CA GLY A 69 0.98 1.38 6.55
C GLY A 69 2.27 0.91 7.24
N ASP A 70 2.87 -0.18 6.75
CA ASP A 70 4.12 -0.69 7.28
C ASP A 70 5.29 0.27 7.03
N MET A 71 5.34 0.90 5.85
CA MET A 71 6.37 1.92 5.54
C MET A 71 6.25 3.17 6.41
N ALA A 72 5.04 3.52 6.84
CA ALA A 72 4.80 4.66 7.73
C ALA A 72 5.47 4.50 9.11
N MET A 73 5.87 3.29 9.49
CA MET A 73 6.63 3.04 10.73
C MET A 73 8.00 3.72 10.75
N LEU A 74 8.52 4.17 9.62
CA LEU A 74 9.71 5.02 9.56
C LEU A 74 9.50 6.39 10.21
N GLY A 75 8.26 6.80 10.46
CA GLY A 75 7.94 8.13 11.00
C GLY A 75 8.11 9.27 9.98
N MET A 76 8.42 8.95 8.74
CA MET A 76 8.54 9.91 7.63
C MET A 76 8.06 9.29 6.32
N PRO A 77 7.59 10.11 5.36
CA PRO A 77 7.21 9.61 4.05
C PRO A 77 8.38 8.95 3.33
N ILE A 78 8.11 7.84 2.65
CA ILE A 78 9.08 7.19 1.77
C ILE A 78 8.72 7.47 0.31
N GLN A 79 9.71 7.83 -0.48
CA GLN A 79 9.58 8.00 -1.92
C GLN A 79 10.44 6.97 -2.64
N GLY A 80 9.85 6.25 -3.59
CA GLY A 80 10.58 5.23 -4.34
C GLY A 80 9.65 4.47 -5.28
N GLN A 81 10.26 3.63 -6.10
CA GLN A 81 9.56 2.66 -6.91
C GLN A 81 9.71 1.29 -6.27
N PHE A 82 8.58 0.63 -6.00
CA PHE A 82 8.54 -0.66 -5.33
C PHE A 82 7.88 -1.69 -6.23
N GLU A 83 8.53 -2.82 -6.39
CA GLU A 83 7.95 -4.03 -6.96
C GLU A 83 7.81 -5.06 -5.84
N ILE A 84 6.57 -5.49 -5.57
CA ILE A 84 6.25 -6.26 -4.37
C ILE A 84 5.54 -7.55 -4.78
N CYS A 85 6.16 -8.67 -4.44
CA CYS A 85 5.61 -10.00 -4.68
C CYS A 85 5.36 -10.71 -3.36
N CYS A 86 4.14 -11.27 -3.18
CA CYS A 86 3.76 -12.08 -2.02
C CYS A 86 4.04 -11.41 -0.66
N SER A 87 3.81 -10.09 -0.55
CA SER A 87 4.11 -9.34 0.66
C SER A 87 3.14 -9.61 1.81
N GLY A 88 3.63 -9.35 3.01
CA GLY A 88 2.88 -9.32 4.25
C GLY A 88 3.67 -8.55 5.29
N HIS A 89 3.05 -8.22 6.44
CA HIS A 89 3.65 -7.38 7.48
C HIS A 89 5.05 -7.84 7.91
N GLN A 90 5.26 -9.15 8.04
CA GLN A 90 6.57 -9.69 8.41
C GLN A 90 7.64 -9.36 7.37
N LEU A 91 7.34 -9.55 6.08
CA LEU A 91 8.28 -9.26 4.99
C LEU A 91 8.51 -7.75 4.83
N ASN A 92 7.46 -6.95 4.93
CA ASN A 92 7.55 -5.49 4.87
C ASN A 92 8.43 -4.94 6.00
N ASN A 93 8.25 -5.44 7.22
CA ASN A 93 9.10 -5.08 8.36
C ASN A 93 10.56 -5.52 8.18
N ALA A 94 10.78 -6.74 7.67
CA ALA A 94 12.12 -7.24 7.38
C ALA A 94 12.82 -6.37 6.32
N PHE A 95 12.08 -5.96 5.28
CA PHE A 95 12.57 -5.01 4.27
C PHE A 95 13.02 -3.69 4.90
N LEU A 96 12.16 -3.07 5.73
CA LEU A 96 12.51 -1.80 6.38
C LEU A 96 13.79 -1.90 7.20
N ARG A 97 13.89 -2.91 8.08
CA ARG A 97 15.06 -3.14 8.91
C ARG A 97 16.32 -3.34 8.07
N LYS A 98 16.20 -4.07 6.97
CA LYS A 98 17.31 -4.30 6.05
C LYS A 98 17.72 -3.01 5.33
N ALA A 99 16.76 -2.26 4.80
CA ALA A 99 17.03 -1.00 4.12
C ALA A 99 17.71 0.01 5.04
N GLU A 100 17.31 0.08 6.32
CA GLU A 100 17.93 0.92 7.32
C GLU A 100 19.37 0.45 7.64
N SER A 101 19.56 -0.85 7.93
CA SER A 101 20.86 -1.42 8.28
C SER A 101 21.89 -1.31 7.16
N GLU A 102 21.46 -1.41 5.91
CA GLU A 102 22.31 -1.27 4.71
C GLU A 102 22.45 0.19 4.25
N ARG A 103 21.84 1.14 4.96
CA ARG A 103 21.82 2.57 4.60
C ARG A 103 21.32 2.82 3.17
N ALA A 104 20.35 2.01 2.74
CA ALA A 104 19.73 2.11 1.44
C ALA A 104 18.71 3.25 1.34
N LEU A 105 18.36 3.87 2.48
CA LEU A 105 17.46 5.01 2.57
C LEU A 105 18.28 6.31 2.62
N GLN A 106 17.92 7.26 1.77
CA GLN A 106 18.51 8.59 1.76
C GLN A 106 17.49 9.60 2.26
N LEU A 107 17.88 10.41 3.25
CA LEU A 107 17.08 11.53 3.67
C LEU A 107 17.14 12.64 2.63
N ILE A 108 15.98 13.07 2.15
CA ILE A 108 15.85 14.15 1.17
C ILE A 108 15.15 15.33 1.83
N ASP A 109 15.77 16.50 1.77
CA ASP A 109 15.13 17.75 2.19
C ASP A 109 14.35 18.33 1.01
N LEU A 110 13.05 18.16 1.03
CA LEU A 110 12.16 18.61 -0.04
C LEU A 110 12.19 20.14 -0.24
N SER A 111 12.51 20.91 0.81
CA SER A 111 12.61 22.38 0.68
C SER A 111 13.78 22.79 -0.20
N LEU A 112 14.87 22.05 -0.17
CA LEU A 112 16.04 22.27 -1.01
C LEU A 112 15.80 21.79 -2.45
N GLU A 113 15.12 20.66 -2.63
CA GLU A 113 14.78 20.16 -3.98
C GLU A 113 13.78 21.09 -4.70
N GLU A 114 12.77 21.59 -4.02
CA GLU A 114 11.84 22.55 -4.59
C GLU A 114 12.54 23.84 -5.04
N ALA A 115 13.47 24.33 -4.24
CA ALA A 115 14.28 25.51 -4.60
C ALA A 115 15.18 25.26 -5.83
N GLN A 116 15.76 24.06 -5.95
CA GLN A 116 16.55 23.66 -7.10
C GLN A 116 15.69 23.43 -8.35
N ASN A 117 14.53 22.78 -8.20
CA ASN A 117 13.61 22.52 -9.29
C ASN A 117 12.94 23.80 -9.84
N ARG A 118 12.66 24.79 -9.00
CA ARG A 118 12.19 26.13 -9.46
C ARG A 118 13.24 26.77 -10.37
N LYS A 119 14.49 26.80 -9.95
CA LYS A 119 15.62 27.36 -10.76
C LYS A 119 15.82 26.60 -12.09
N THR A 120 15.50 25.33 -12.14
CA THR A 120 15.63 24.49 -13.35
C THR A 120 14.43 24.62 -14.29
N ARG A 121 13.19 24.80 -13.73
CA ARG A 121 11.98 25.04 -14.51
C ARG A 121 11.96 26.41 -15.17
N GLU A 122 12.50 27.43 -14.51
CA GLU A 122 12.64 28.78 -15.10
C GLU A 122 13.62 28.80 -16.30
N LYS A 123 14.48 27.77 -16.43
CA LYS A 123 15.44 27.63 -17.54
C LYS A 123 14.99 26.68 -18.66
N ARG A 124 13.84 26.01 -18.54
CA ARG A 124 13.32 25.11 -19.59
C ARG A 124 12.19 25.80 -20.36
N PRO A 125 12.26 25.89 -21.71
CA PRO A 125 11.11 26.29 -22.52
C PRO A 125 10.01 25.22 -22.37
N ALA A 126 8.77 25.69 -22.36
CA ALA A 126 7.58 24.83 -22.24
C ALA A 126 7.58 23.78 -23.37
N TYR A 127 7.60 22.50 -22.99
CA TYR A 127 7.42 21.40 -23.93
C TYR A 127 6.04 20.80 -23.70
N GLU A 128 5.13 21.02 -24.63
CA GLU A 128 3.85 20.35 -24.70
C GLU A 128 4.03 18.97 -25.31
N GLY A 129 4.01 17.93 -24.49
CA GLY A 129 4.02 16.54 -24.92
C GLY A 129 2.89 15.77 -24.22
N SER A 130 1.85 15.43 -24.97
CA SER A 130 0.81 14.52 -24.50
C SER A 130 1.36 13.09 -24.43
N LEU A 131 1.32 12.46 -23.27
CA LEU A 131 1.52 11.02 -23.11
C LEU A 131 0.16 10.33 -23.17
N ALA A 132 -0.09 9.63 -24.26
CA ALA A 132 -1.18 8.67 -24.36
C ALA A 132 -0.80 7.39 -23.59
N LEU A 133 -1.67 6.97 -22.69
CA LEU A 133 -1.59 5.67 -22.01
C LEU A 133 -2.21 4.63 -22.93
N ALA A 134 -1.45 3.61 -23.30
CA ALA A 134 -1.92 2.37 -23.87
C ALA A 134 -2.27 1.36 -22.77
#